data_2b5d6c88328689d1fcc97e77437d32c9
#
_entry.id   2b5d6c88328689d1fcc97e77437d32c9
#
_cell.length_a   1.000
_cell.length_b   1.000
_cell.length_c   1.000
_cell.angle_alpha   90.00
_cell.angle_beta   90.00
_cell.angle_gamma   90.00
#
_symmetry.space_group_name_H-M   'P 1'
#
loop_
_entity.id
_entity.type
_entity.pdbx_description
1 polymer ?
#
loop_
_entity_poly.entity_id
_entity_poly.type
_entity_poly.pdbx_seq_one_letter_code
_entity_poly.pdbx_strand_id
1 'polypeptide(L)'
;MQVSTAPTHKLLIWTLFFLDNLSPSGWAPMPLDERGNEVAVHTVNLANTCAEYHEVAQRVRQTLPSQNIVSIARIQNPFLYQSYQLRKQKMKKDNGGDNERQLFHGTNPDNVTKINTQGFDRSLSGSANGENS
;
A
#
# COMPACT_ATOMS: atom_id res chain seq x y z
N MET A 1 1.44 -0.70 -1.49
CA MET A 1 2.42 -0.03 -2.38
C MET A 1 2.51 1.43 -2.07
N GLN A 2 3.68 1.95 -2.10
CA GLN A 2 3.94 3.37 -1.96
C GLN A 2 4.52 3.89 -3.28
N VAL A 3 3.90 4.89 -3.87
CA VAL A 3 4.34 5.48 -5.14
C VAL A 3 4.65 6.96 -4.90
N SER A 4 5.86 7.36 -5.18
CA SER A 4 6.27 8.76 -5.18
C SER A 4 6.18 9.31 -6.60
N THR A 5 5.54 10.46 -6.76
CA THR A 5 5.31 11.11 -8.05
C THR A 5 5.82 12.55 -8.06
N ALA A 6 6.09 13.06 -9.27
CA ALA A 6 6.43 14.46 -9.53
C ALA A 6 5.48 15.00 -10.61
N PRO A 7 5.20 16.31 -10.66
CA PRO A 7 5.84 17.42 -9.95
C PRO A 7 5.28 17.73 -8.55
N THR A 8 4.19 17.11 -8.12
CA THR A 8 3.50 17.50 -6.88
C THR A 8 4.07 16.85 -5.62
N HIS A 9 5.07 15.97 -5.72
CA HIS A 9 5.64 15.21 -4.61
C HIS A 9 4.60 14.52 -3.73
N LYS A 10 3.44 14.19 -4.30
CA LYS A 10 2.43 13.42 -3.60
C LYS A 10 2.88 11.98 -3.47
N LEU A 11 2.83 11.47 -2.26
CA LEU A 11 2.95 10.04 -2.03
C LEU A 11 1.59 9.41 -2.21
N LEU A 12 1.48 8.56 -3.21
CA LEU A 12 0.29 7.75 -3.39
C LEU A 12 0.51 6.44 -2.66
N ILE A 13 -0.35 6.17 -1.70
CA ILE A 13 -0.39 4.87 -1.07
C ILE A 13 -1.45 4.06 -1.77
N TRP A 14 -0.99 3.03 -2.44
CA TRP A 14 -1.88 2.01 -2.93
C TRP A 14 -2.09 0.99 -1.83
N THR A 15 -3.29 0.95 -1.32
CA THR A 15 -3.65 -0.15 -0.45
C THR A 15 -3.71 -1.42 -1.26
N LEU A 16 -2.93 -2.37 -0.82
CA LEU A 16 -2.73 -3.68 -1.40
C LEU A 16 -3.97 -4.59 -1.31
N PHE A 17 -5.16 -4.07 -1.50
CA PHE A 17 -6.32 -4.93 -1.53
C PHE A 17 -6.39 -5.82 -2.77
N PHE A 18 -5.36 -5.79 -3.62
CA PHE A 18 -5.52 -6.31 -4.96
C PHE A 18 -4.57 -7.42 -5.37
N LEU A 19 -3.61 -7.72 -4.59
CA LEU A 19 -2.70 -8.73 -5.02
C LEU A 19 -2.98 -10.03 -4.27
N ASP A 20 -4.12 -10.65 -4.63
CA ASP A 20 -4.32 -12.07 -4.33
C ASP A 20 -3.13 -12.92 -4.82
N ASN A 21 -2.34 -12.35 -5.73
CA ASN A 21 -1.16 -12.99 -6.30
C ASN A 21 0.14 -12.63 -5.59
N LEU A 22 0.16 -11.62 -4.73
CA LEU A 22 1.31 -11.34 -3.87
C LEU A 22 1.07 -11.97 -2.50
N SER A 23 1.14 -13.29 -2.50
CA SER A 23 1.24 -14.03 -1.25
C SER A 23 2.47 -13.58 -0.47
N PRO A 24 2.49 -13.73 0.87
CA PRO A 24 3.70 -13.50 1.66
C PRO A 24 4.95 -14.22 1.13
N SER A 25 4.77 -15.28 0.36
CA SER A 25 5.87 -15.99 -0.30
C SER A 25 6.59 -15.17 -1.37
N GLY A 26 5.94 -14.14 -1.94
CA GLY A 26 6.57 -13.21 -2.88
C GLY A 26 7.29 -12.04 -2.21
N TRP A 27 7.18 -11.93 -0.91
CA TRP A 27 7.84 -10.86 -0.16
C TRP A 27 9.34 -11.14 0.02
N ALA A 28 10.11 -10.06 0.13
CA ALA A 28 11.48 -10.14 0.61
C ALA A 28 11.49 -10.61 2.08
N PRO A 29 12.57 -11.26 2.53
CA PRO A 29 12.71 -11.61 3.95
C PRO A 29 12.56 -10.38 4.84
N MET A 30 11.82 -10.50 5.94
CA MET A 30 11.68 -9.42 6.91
C MET A 30 13.00 -9.23 7.65
N PRO A 31 13.52 -7.99 7.72
CA PRO A 31 14.73 -7.72 8.50
C PRO A 31 14.53 -8.03 9.99
N LEU A 32 15.63 -8.29 10.66
CA LEU A 32 15.63 -8.47 12.11
C LEU A 32 16.11 -7.19 12.80
N ASP A 33 15.50 -6.90 13.93
CA ASP A 33 15.95 -5.81 14.79
C ASP A 33 17.17 -6.23 15.63
N GLU A 34 17.67 -5.33 16.48
CA GLU A 34 18.84 -5.58 17.32
C GLU A 34 18.65 -6.73 18.31
N ARG A 35 17.41 -7.11 18.58
CA ARG A 35 17.03 -8.22 19.48
C ARG A 35 16.81 -9.54 18.74
N GLY A 36 16.95 -9.53 17.40
CA GLY A 36 16.71 -10.72 16.58
C GLY A 36 15.26 -10.99 16.26
N ASN A 37 14.35 -10.04 16.49
CA ASN A 37 12.95 -10.16 16.11
C ASN A 37 12.70 -9.53 14.75
N GLU A 38 11.76 -10.05 13.99
CA GLU A 38 11.36 -9.43 12.74
C GLU A 38 10.80 -8.03 12.99
N VAL A 39 11.21 -7.07 12.15
CA VAL A 39 10.65 -5.72 12.19
C VAL A 39 9.17 -5.74 11.82
N ALA A 40 8.39 -4.81 12.34
CA ALA A 40 6.95 -4.77 12.10
C ALA A 40 6.61 -4.38 10.65
N VAL A 41 7.42 -3.55 10.03
CA VAL A 41 7.19 -3.04 8.68
C VAL A 41 8.51 -3.00 7.92
N HIS A 42 8.49 -3.48 6.68
CA HIS A 42 9.64 -3.41 5.78
C HIS A 42 9.23 -2.77 4.46
N THR A 43 9.97 -1.76 4.04
CA THR A 43 9.77 -1.07 2.77
C THR A 43 10.80 -1.55 1.76
N VAL A 44 10.33 -2.11 0.65
CA VAL A 44 11.18 -2.64 -0.41
C VAL A 44 11.03 -1.77 -1.66
N ASN A 45 12.08 -1.06 -2.03
CA ASN A 45 12.11 -0.31 -3.27
C ASN A 45 12.11 -1.27 -4.46
N LEU A 46 11.16 -1.07 -5.38
CA LEU A 46 11.05 -1.92 -6.56
C LEU A 46 11.93 -1.39 -7.69
N ALA A 47 12.68 -2.28 -8.31
CA ALA A 47 13.42 -1.96 -9.52
C ALA A 47 12.45 -1.70 -10.68
N ASN A 48 12.75 -0.70 -11.51
CA ASN A 48 11.92 -0.37 -12.67
C ASN A 48 11.89 -1.47 -13.76
N THR A 49 12.67 -2.51 -13.57
CA THR A 49 12.73 -3.68 -14.47
C THR A 49 11.86 -4.84 -13.99
N CYS A 50 11.33 -4.80 -12.78
CA CYS A 50 10.51 -5.91 -12.27
C CYS A 50 9.05 -5.81 -12.73
N ALA A 51 8.39 -6.97 -12.85
CA ALA A 51 7.01 -7.06 -13.31
C ALA A 51 6.04 -6.32 -12.38
N GLU A 52 6.26 -6.41 -11.08
CA GLU A 52 5.43 -5.73 -10.07
C GLU A 52 5.48 -4.20 -10.24
N TYR A 53 6.68 -3.65 -10.48
CA TYR A 53 6.84 -2.23 -10.77
C TYR A 53 6.01 -1.82 -12.00
N HIS A 54 6.12 -2.57 -13.09
CA HIS A 54 5.41 -2.25 -14.33
C HIS A 54 3.90 -2.29 -14.18
N GLU A 55 3.39 -3.25 -13.44
CA GLU A 55 1.95 -3.36 -13.19
C GLU A 55 1.43 -2.14 -12.41
N VAL A 56 2.10 -1.77 -11.34
CA VAL A 56 1.74 -0.59 -10.54
C VAL A 56 1.89 0.69 -11.36
N ALA A 57 2.99 0.83 -12.08
CA ALA A 57 3.25 2.00 -12.92
C ALA A 57 2.18 2.21 -13.98
N GLN A 58 1.72 1.13 -14.62
CA GLN A 58 0.66 1.21 -15.62
C GLN A 58 -0.64 1.75 -15.02
N ARG A 59 -1.00 1.31 -13.83
CA ARG A 59 -2.21 1.77 -13.15
C ARG A 59 -2.11 3.22 -12.69
N VAL A 60 -0.95 3.63 -12.19
CA VAL A 60 -0.70 5.03 -11.84
C VAL A 60 -0.84 5.93 -13.08
N ARG A 61 -0.28 5.52 -14.21
CA ARG A 61 -0.40 6.29 -15.45
C ARG A 61 -1.82 6.40 -15.96
N GLN A 62 -2.63 5.37 -15.79
CA GLN A 62 -4.05 5.40 -16.14
C GLN A 62 -4.85 6.34 -15.24
N THR A 63 -4.50 6.42 -13.95
CA THR A 63 -5.21 7.22 -12.96
C THR A 63 -4.73 8.66 -12.94
N LEU A 64 -3.41 8.87 -13.07
CA LEU A 64 -2.76 10.18 -12.99
C LEU A 64 -1.79 10.38 -14.15
N PRO A 65 -2.30 10.56 -15.38
CA PRO A 65 -1.46 10.63 -16.59
C PRO A 65 -0.51 11.82 -16.60
N SER A 66 -0.81 12.88 -15.84
CA SER A 66 0.03 14.08 -15.76
C SER A 66 1.19 13.97 -14.75
N GLN A 67 1.23 12.90 -13.98
CA GLN A 67 2.27 12.69 -12.96
C GLN A 67 3.35 11.76 -13.47
N ASN A 68 4.60 12.08 -13.14
CA ASN A 68 5.74 11.21 -13.40
C ASN A 68 6.03 10.38 -12.15
N ILE A 69 6.28 9.10 -12.33
CA ILE A 69 6.63 8.20 -11.24
C ILE A 69 8.10 8.40 -10.89
N VAL A 70 8.38 8.76 -9.65
CA VAL A 70 9.73 8.88 -9.12
C VAL A 70 10.22 7.54 -8.58
N SER A 71 9.40 6.86 -7.77
CA SER A 71 9.73 5.57 -7.19
C SER A 71 8.47 4.81 -6.81
N ILE A 72 8.61 3.49 -6.74
CA ILE A 72 7.58 2.58 -6.23
C ILE A 72 8.21 1.69 -5.18
N ALA A 73 7.57 1.56 -4.04
CA ALA A 73 8.02 0.70 -2.97
C ALA A 73 6.88 -0.22 -2.49
N ARG A 74 7.23 -1.47 -2.23
CA ARG A 74 6.31 -2.42 -1.60
C ARG A 74 6.42 -2.29 -0.09
N ILE A 75 5.29 -2.15 0.57
CA ILE A 75 5.22 -2.12 2.03
C ILE A 75 4.84 -3.50 2.53
N GLN A 76 5.73 -4.12 3.28
CA GLN A 76 5.52 -5.43 3.88
C GLN A 76 5.20 -5.25 5.36
N ASN A 77 3.95 -5.44 5.72
CA ASN A 77 3.45 -5.41 7.09
C ASN A 77 2.64 -6.70 7.35
N PRO A 78 3.26 -7.72 7.94
CA PRO A 78 2.59 -9.01 8.14
C PRO A 78 1.30 -8.92 8.95
N PHE A 79 1.26 -8.06 9.95
CA PHE A 79 0.05 -7.89 10.77
C PHE A 79 -1.11 -7.32 9.97
N LEU A 80 -0.87 -6.27 9.19
CA LEU A 80 -1.91 -5.69 8.33
C LEU A 80 -2.36 -6.67 7.25
N TYR A 81 -1.44 -7.41 6.68
CA TYR A 81 -1.76 -8.44 5.69
C TYR A 81 -2.68 -9.51 6.26
N GLN A 82 -2.35 -10.06 7.43
CA GLN A 82 -3.16 -11.08 8.09
C GLN A 82 -4.54 -10.54 8.48
N SER A 83 -4.60 -9.34 9.02
CA SER A 83 -5.86 -8.67 9.37
C SER A 83 -6.75 -8.48 8.14
N TYR A 84 -6.16 -8.10 7.02
CA TYR A 84 -6.87 -7.97 5.75
C TYR A 84 -7.44 -9.31 5.28
N GLN A 85 -6.64 -10.37 5.30
CA GLN A 85 -7.09 -11.69 4.88
C GLN A 85 -8.27 -12.21 5.71
N LEU A 86 -8.22 -11.98 7.02
CA LEU A 86 -9.32 -12.35 7.91
C LEU A 86 -10.61 -11.60 7.58
N ARG A 87 -10.53 -10.31 7.35
CA ARG A 87 -11.68 -9.49 6.94
C ARG A 87 -12.26 -9.94 5.60
N LYS A 88 -11.39 -10.23 4.65
CA LYS A 88 -11.78 -10.72 3.33
C LYS A 88 -12.56 -12.04 3.44
N GLN A 89 -12.04 -12.99 4.22
CA GLN A 89 -12.72 -14.27 4.45
C GLN A 89 -14.09 -14.08 5.11
N LYS A 90 -14.17 -13.19 6.09
CA LYS A 90 -15.44 -12.87 6.75
C LYS A 90 -16.44 -12.26 5.76
N MET A 91 -16.03 -11.32 4.95
CA MET A 91 -16.91 -10.69 3.96
C MET A 91 -17.41 -11.69 2.92
N LYS A 92 -16.56 -12.60 2.46
CA LYS A 92 -16.98 -13.67 1.55
C LYS A 92 -18.02 -14.56 2.17
N LYS A 93 -17.88 -14.90 3.45
CA LYS A 93 -18.82 -15.73 4.20
C LYS A 93 -20.18 -15.03 4.40
N ASP A 94 -20.15 -13.75 4.78
CA ASP A 94 -21.35 -13.01 5.16
C ASP A 94 -22.14 -12.49 3.93
N ASN A 95 -21.46 -12.10 2.85
CA ASN A 95 -22.06 -11.38 1.73
C ASN A 95 -21.94 -12.11 0.38
N GLY A 96 -21.30 -13.27 0.32
CA GLY A 96 -21.08 -14.01 -0.91
C GLY A 96 -20.04 -13.41 -1.86
N GLY A 97 -19.40 -12.33 -1.46
CA GLY A 97 -18.34 -11.66 -2.21
C GLY A 97 -17.49 -10.80 -1.32
N ASP A 98 -16.31 -10.41 -1.77
CA ASP A 98 -15.35 -9.65 -0.99
C ASP A 98 -15.37 -8.14 -1.25
N ASN A 99 -16.04 -7.70 -2.30
CA ASN A 99 -16.14 -6.27 -2.69
C ASN A 99 -14.77 -5.57 -2.79
N GLU A 100 -13.73 -6.30 -3.16
CA GLU A 100 -12.40 -5.73 -3.31
C GLU A 100 -12.37 -4.68 -4.41
N ARG A 101 -11.72 -3.56 -4.12
CA ARG A 101 -11.47 -2.50 -5.08
C ARG A 101 -10.06 -1.98 -4.92
N GLN A 102 -9.44 -1.64 -6.04
CA GLN A 102 -8.17 -0.93 -6.05
C GLN A 102 -8.44 0.56 -5.98
N LEU A 103 -7.89 1.20 -4.97
CA LEU A 103 -8.02 2.63 -4.80
C LEU A 103 -6.65 3.24 -4.51
N PHE A 104 -6.37 4.37 -5.17
CA PHE A 104 -5.25 5.20 -4.81
C PHE A 104 -5.69 6.21 -3.76
N HIS A 105 -4.87 6.37 -2.73
CA HIS A 105 -5.07 7.38 -1.71
C HIS A 105 -3.89 8.36 -1.74
N GLY A 106 -4.18 9.63 -2.03
CA GLY A 106 -3.19 10.68 -1.95
C GLY A 106 -3.03 11.15 -0.51
N THR A 107 -1.80 11.20 -0.04
CA THR A 107 -1.49 11.67 1.31
C THR A 107 -0.18 12.44 1.32
N ASN A 108 0.03 13.24 2.36
CA ASN A 108 1.32 13.88 2.55
C ASN A 108 2.33 12.89 3.18
N PRO A 109 3.64 13.17 3.06
CA PRO A 109 4.68 12.28 3.58
C PRO A 109 4.57 11.99 5.08
N ASP A 110 4.06 12.93 5.87
CA ASP A 110 3.99 12.79 7.33
C ASP A 110 3.01 11.68 7.76
N ASN A 111 2.01 11.42 6.95
CA ASN A 111 1.01 10.39 7.24
C ASN A 111 1.42 8.99 6.77
N VAL A 112 2.44 8.90 5.92
CA VAL A 112 2.84 7.63 5.29
C VAL A 112 3.26 6.60 6.32
N THR A 113 4.09 6.98 7.29
CA THR A 113 4.56 6.07 8.33
C THR A 113 3.42 5.50 9.15
N LYS A 114 2.46 6.35 9.51
CA LYS A 114 1.26 5.91 10.26
C LYS A 114 0.44 4.92 9.46
N ILE A 115 0.19 5.21 8.20
CA ILE A 115 -0.58 4.32 7.32
C ILE A 115 0.15 2.99 7.11
N ASN A 116 1.46 3.03 6.88
CA ASN A 116 2.25 1.82 6.68
C ASN A 116 2.30 0.93 7.93
N THR A 117 2.22 1.52 9.11
CA THR A 117 2.28 0.82 10.40
C THR A 117 0.91 0.36 10.89
N GLN A 118 -0.09 1.21 10.81
CA GLN A 118 -1.41 1.01 11.41
C GLN A 118 -2.52 0.73 10.40
N GLY A 119 -2.25 0.94 9.11
CA GLY A 119 -3.26 0.87 8.08
C GLY A 119 -4.11 2.15 8.01
N PHE A 120 -5.15 2.11 7.20
CA PHE A 120 -6.08 3.22 7.08
C PHE A 120 -7.04 3.23 8.26
N ASP A 121 -7.03 4.31 9.02
CA ASP A 121 -7.96 4.55 10.10
C ASP A 121 -9.05 5.52 9.64
N ARG A 122 -10.30 5.08 9.71
CA ARG A 122 -11.44 5.92 9.35
C ARG A 122 -11.59 7.14 10.26
N SER A 123 -11.12 7.06 11.49
CA SER A 123 -11.17 8.19 12.43
C SER A 123 -10.27 9.34 12.02
N LEU A 124 -9.25 9.05 11.19
CA LEU A 124 -8.34 10.06 10.65
C LEU A 124 -8.79 10.59 9.27
N SER A 125 -9.75 9.95 8.64
CA SER A 125 -10.30 10.41 7.39
C SER A 125 -11.26 11.58 7.64
N GLY A 126 -10.76 12.77 7.53
CA GLY A 126 -11.54 13.99 7.74
C GLY A 126 -10.91 15.03 8.63
N SER A 127 -9.87 14.66 9.39
CA SER A 127 -9.25 15.59 10.33
C SER A 127 -8.20 16.53 9.72
N ALA A 128 -7.70 16.23 8.54
CA ALA A 128 -6.62 17.05 7.97
C ALA A 128 -6.77 17.42 6.50
N ASN A 129 -7.71 16.84 5.77
CA ASN A 129 -7.76 16.98 4.32
C ASN A 129 -9.18 17.19 3.75
N GLY A 130 -10.12 17.59 4.58
CA GLY A 130 -11.44 17.96 4.10
C GLY A 130 -11.44 19.18 3.18
N GLU A 131 -10.31 19.89 3.10
CA GLU A 131 -10.21 21.12 2.32
C GLU A 131 -9.55 20.94 0.94
N ASN A 132 -9.02 19.76 0.64
CA ASN A 132 -8.28 19.52 -0.61
C ASN A 132 -8.78 18.33 -1.41
N SER A 133 -9.98 17.93 -1.19
CA SER A 133 -10.62 16.92 -2.04
C SER A 133 -11.27 17.56 -3.25
#